data_95dd8b3cb8ea50808057fecf84ad3fec
#
_entry.id   95dd8b3cb8ea50808057fecf84ad3fec
#
_cell.length_a   1.000
_cell.length_b   1.000
_cell.length_c   1.000
_cell.angle_alpha   90.00
_cell.angle_beta   90.00
_cell.angle_gamma   90.00
#
_symmetry.space_group_name_H-M   'P 1'
#
loop_
_entity.id
_entity.type
_entity.pdbx_description
1 polymer ?
#
loop_
_entity_poly.entity_id
_entity_poly.type
_entity_poly.pdbx_seq_one_letter_code
_entity_poly.pdbx_strand_id
1 'polypeptide(L)'
;MKRFVFNVIQVTLVCLVISVSSSGVVSAQQILAAIVTADLPRYQEVHESMVKVLQAGGFGEDKLKIFKQTPNADKMSLTNSLRRAEAAGATLVITYGSQATSLAKESLKDTPLLFADVYDPVSLGVVKTLAAPGSDASGATSKTDLGLLVEALVAIKPVKTVGVLYTKGEKGSEQQLAEIKEQGKTFGFKVAAENARNPKEAQALGKKLSGETEALFLTESISVSLQASAIITSAQANKCIVFSQIPGLVEQGALIGLEADLDEQGKLVAVHALQAMQGKQVHLLPVREAKKISLKTSKGAAAELSLTIPAEVASKAKLM
;
A
#
# COMPACT_ATOMS: atom_id res chain seq x y z
N MET A 1 3.35 90.19 -50.71
CA MET A 1 3.74 89.08 -51.62
C MET A 1 4.62 88.10 -50.85
N LYS A 2 4.07 87.03 -50.31
CA LYS A 2 4.79 85.82 -49.90
C LYS A 2 3.76 84.71 -49.78
N ARG A 3 3.85 83.72 -50.70
CA ARG A 3 3.02 82.49 -50.74
C ARG A 3 3.44 81.57 -49.60
N PHE A 4 2.53 81.27 -48.72
CA PHE A 4 2.70 80.12 -47.77
C PHE A 4 2.23 78.85 -48.40
N VAL A 5 3.13 77.91 -48.58
CA VAL A 5 2.81 76.54 -49.00
C VAL A 5 2.53 75.74 -47.73
N PHE A 6 1.31 75.18 -47.61
CA PHE A 6 0.95 74.30 -46.52
C PHE A 6 1.24 72.86 -46.98
N ASN A 7 2.25 72.25 -46.31
CA ASN A 7 2.52 70.81 -46.49
C ASN A 7 1.60 70.04 -45.57
N VAL A 8 0.71 69.24 -46.13
CA VAL A 8 -0.12 68.26 -45.44
C VAL A 8 0.71 67.00 -45.28
N ILE A 9 1.16 66.70 -44.10
CA ILE A 9 1.81 65.43 -43.75
C ILE A 9 0.68 64.45 -43.45
N GLN A 10 0.47 63.46 -44.33
CA GLN A 10 -0.38 62.31 -44.11
C GLN A 10 0.33 61.34 -43.19
N VAL A 11 -0.11 61.23 -41.92
CA VAL A 11 0.34 60.23 -40.99
C VAL A 11 -0.49 58.97 -41.24
N THR A 12 0.13 58.01 -41.91
CA THR A 12 -0.45 56.67 -42.10
C THR A 12 -0.27 55.86 -40.86
N LEU A 13 -1.33 55.69 -40.05
CA LEU A 13 -1.33 54.86 -38.86
C LEU A 13 -1.38 53.38 -39.30
N VAL A 14 -0.23 52.70 -39.28
CA VAL A 14 -0.15 51.25 -39.47
C VAL A 14 -0.55 50.58 -38.17
N CYS A 15 -1.78 50.14 -38.08
CA CYS A 15 -2.23 49.22 -36.99
C CYS A 15 -1.59 47.85 -37.19
N LEU A 16 -0.49 47.60 -36.47
CA LEU A 16 0.13 46.30 -36.33
C LEU A 16 -0.77 45.44 -35.43
N VAL A 17 -1.65 44.65 -36.01
CA VAL A 17 -2.42 43.63 -35.28
C VAL A 17 -1.44 42.50 -34.88
N ILE A 18 -0.92 42.54 -33.68
CA ILE A 18 -0.18 41.43 -33.09
C ILE A 18 -1.23 40.34 -32.76
N SER A 19 -1.39 39.41 -33.67
CA SER A 19 -2.10 38.16 -33.38
C SER A 19 -1.28 37.39 -32.36
N VAL A 20 -1.62 37.52 -31.08
CA VAL A 20 -1.11 36.63 -30.03
C VAL A 20 -1.76 35.28 -30.30
N SER A 21 -1.11 34.47 -31.13
CA SER A 21 -1.40 33.04 -31.18
C SER A 21 -1.12 32.50 -29.79
N SER A 22 -2.16 32.32 -28.98
CA SER A 22 -2.10 31.51 -27.78
C SER A 22 -1.80 30.07 -28.24
N SER A 23 -0.52 29.79 -28.46
CA SER A 23 -0.04 28.42 -28.55
C SER A 23 -0.43 27.79 -27.23
N GLY A 24 -1.55 27.11 -27.21
CA GLY A 24 -1.90 26.25 -26.09
C GLY A 24 -0.69 25.35 -25.86
N VAL A 25 -0.01 25.55 -24.74
CA VAL A 25 1.06 24.63 -24.32
C VAL A 25 0.36 23.27 -24.19
N VAL A 26 0.48 22.43 -25.20
CA VAL A 26 0.10 21.03 -25.09
C VAL A 26 1.04 20.47 -24.03
N SER A 27 0.56 20.46 -22.79
CA SER A 27 1.30 19.79 -21.72
C SER A 27 1.50 18.34 -22.15
N ALA A 28 2.74 17.92 -22.28
CA ALA A 28 3.01 16.53 -22.59
C ALA A 28 2.32 15.62 -21.58
N GLN A 29 1.64 14.59 -22.06
CA GLN A 29 0.97 13.60 -21.21
C GLN A 29 1.99 13.03 -20.22
N GLN A 30 1.71 13.16 -18.93
CA GLN A 30 2.58 12.61 -17.88
C GLN A 30 2.42 11.09 -17.81
N ILE A 31 3.47 10.40 -17.45
CA ILE A 31 3.46 8.94 -17.31
C ILE A 31 3.66 8.59 -15.83
N LEU A 32 2.65 7.97 -15.23
CA LEU A 32 2.69 7.40 -13.91
C LEU A 32 2.82 5.89 -14.03
N ALA A 33 3.92 5.31 -13.53
CA ALA A 33 4.07 3.86 -13.49
C ALA A 33 3.53 3.30 -12.17
N ALA A 34 2.62 2.33 -12.25
CA ALA A 34 2.03 1.65 -11.11
C ALA A 34 2.52 0.19 -11.06
N ILE A 35 3.22 -0.20 -9.99
CA ILE A 35 3.77 -1.55 -9.81
C ILE A 35 2.90 -2.32 -8.81
N VAL A 36 1.94 -3.08 -9.34
CA VAL A 36 0.95 -3.88 -8.58
C VAL A 36 1.46 -5.31 -8.50
N THR A 37 2.23 -5.62 -7.48
CA THR A 37 2.93 -6.91 -7.36
C THR A 37 1.95 -8.07 -7.17
N ALA A 38 2.17 -9.16 -7.92
CA ALA A 38 1.44 -10.44 -7.82
C ALA A 38 -0.09 -10.34 -7.99
N ASP A 39 -0.59 -9.23 -8.51
CA ASP A 39 -2.02 -8.99 -8.77
C ASP A 39 -2.94 -9.23 -7.55
N LEU A 40 -2.42 -8.93 -6.34
CA LEU A 40 -3.17 -9.14 -5.11
C LEU A 40 -4.42 -8.25 -5.06
N PRO A 41 -5.60 -8.78 -4.66
CA PRO A 41 -6.84 -8.02 -4.63
C PRO A 41 -6.74 -6.72 -3.82
N ARG A 42 -6.06 -6.74 -2.67
CA ARG A 42 -5.85 -5.54 -1.84
C ARG A 42 -5.09 -4.44 -2.58
N TYR A 43 -4.08 -4.78 -3.39
CA TYR A 43 -3.33 -3.79 -4.17
C TYR A 43 -4.15 -3.27 -5.35
N GLN A 44 -5.01 -4.10 -5.94
CA GLN A 44 -5.94 -3.68 -6.98
C GLN A 44 -6.94 -2.66 -6.45
N GLU A 45 -7.55 -2.91 -5.29
CA GLU A 45 -8.52 -2.01 -4.66
C GLU A 45 -7.90 -0.65 -4.34
N VAL A 46 -6.69 -0.63 -3.75
CA VAL A 46 -5.94 0.60 -3.50
C VAL A 46 -5.64 1.34 -4.80
N HIS A 47 -5.21 0.61 -5.83
CA HIS A 47 -4.92 1.18 -7.15
C HIS A 47 -6.16 1.80 -7.80
N GLU A 48 -7.29 1.10 -7.80
CA GLU A 48 -8.54 1.59 -8.36
C GLU A 48 -9.05 2.85 -7.63
N SER A 49 -8.97 2.87 -6.31
CA SER A 49 -9.31 4.04 -5.51
C SER A 49 -8.41 5.23 -5.86
N MET A 50 -7.09 5.00 -6.00
CA MET A 50 -6.14 6.02 -6.43
C MET A 50 -6.51 6.58 -7.80
N VAL A 51 -6.77 5.72 -8.79
CA VAL A 51 -7.12 6.12 -10.16
C VAL A 51 -8.38 6.98 -10.18
N LYS A 52 -9.44 6.59 -9.46
CA LYS A 52 -10.68 7.35 -9.34
C LYS A 52 -10.43 8.78 -8.84
N VAL A 53 -9.58 8.94 -7.84
CA VAL A 53 -9.23 10.27 -7.30
C VAL A 53 -8.42 11.09 -8.28
N LEU A 54 -7.47 10.49 -9.00
CA LEU A 54 -6.69 11.19 -10.03
C LEU A 54 -7.59 11.70 -11.16
N GLN A 55 -8.52 10.88 -11.64
CA GLN A 55 -9.48 11.26 -12.65
C GLN A 55 -10.39 12.41 -12.17
N ALA A 56 -10.92 12.30 -10.94
CA ALA A 56 -11.72 13.36 -10.33
C ALA A 56 -10.92 14.67 -10.13
N GLY A 57 -9.60 14.55 -9.91
CA GLY A 57 -8.66 15.67 -9.82
C GLY A 57 -8.27 16.30 -11.17
N GLY A 58 -8.90 15.87 -12.27
CA GLY A 58 -8.67 16.42 -13.61
C GLY A 58 -7.47 15.83 -14.36
N PHE A 59 -6.96 14.68 -13.93
CA PHE A 59 -5.93 13.91 -14.62
C PHE A 59 -6.58 12.72 -15.35
N GLY A 60 -7.34 13.04 -16.41
CA GLY A 60 -7.87 12.05 -17.33
C GLY A 60 -6.81 11.50 -18.30
N GLU A 61 -7.23 10.62 -19.22
CA GLU A 61 -6.34 9.96 -20.17
C GLU A 61 -5.61 10.94 -21.12
N ASP A 62 -6.16 12.12 -21.32
CA ASP A 62 -5.58 13.22 -22.10
C ASP A 62 -4.31 13.81 -21.43
N LYS A 63 -4.23 13.80 -20.11
CA LYS A 63 -3.12 14.39 -19.31
C LYS A 63 -2.22 13.36 -18.66
N LEU A 64 -2.76 12.19 -18.33
CA LEU A 64 -2.07 11.17 -17.55
C LEU A 64 -2.20 9.79 -18.21
N LYS A 65 -1.06 9.19 -18.53
CA LYS A 65 -0.97 7.78 -18.90
C LYS A 65 -0.57 6.96 -17.67
N ILE A 66 -1.44 6.07 -17.21
CA ILE A 66 -1.10 5.12 -16.15
C ILE A 66 -0.50 3.87 -16.78
N PHE A 67 0.80 3.65 -16.55
CA PHE A 67 1.52 2.48 -16.98
C PHE A 67 1.52 1.43 -15.86
N LYS A 68 0.41 0.68 -15.78
CA LYS A 68 0.25 -0.40 -14.78
C LYS A 68 1.04 -1.64 -15.18
N GLN A 69 1.77 -2.21 -14.25
CA GLN A 69 2.50 -3.47 -14.38
C GLN A 69 2.20 -4.38 -13.21
N THR A 70 2.10 -5.69 -13.47
CA THR A 70 1.78 -6.73 -12.47
C THR A 70 2.91 -7.77 -12.44
N PRO A 71 4.12 -7.41 -11.94
CA PRO A 71 5.22 -8.34 -11.86
C PRO A 71 4.97 -9.45 -10.82
N ASN A 72 5.61 -10.60 -11.01
CA ASN A 72 5.73 -11.59 -9.95
C ASN A 72 6.47 -11.01 -8.74
N ALA A 73 6.30 -11.63 -7.57
CA ALA A 73 6.88 -11.19 -6.31
C ALA A 73 8.39 -11.49 -6.15
N ASP A 74 9.08 -11.80 -7.23
CA ASP A 74 10.52 -12.03 -7.20
C ASP A 74 11.32 -10.76 -7.55
N LYS A 75 12.54 -10.68 -7.04
CA LYS A 75 13.43 -9.53 -7.21
C LYS A 75 13.68 -9.19 -8.69
N MET A 76 13.81 -10.20 -9.55
CA MET A 76 14.10 -9.99 -10.98
C MET A 76 12.90 -9.36 -11.69
N SER A 77 11.71 -9.91 -11.51
CA SER A 77 10.47 -9.39 -12.10
C SER A 77 10.17 -7.97 -11.67
N LEU A 78 10.34 -7.67 -10.38
CA LEU A 78 10.18 -6.33 -9.82
C LEU A 78 11.21 -5.35 -10.40
N THR A 79 12.51 -5.72 -10.41
CA THR A 79 13.57 -4.87 -10.98
C THR A 79 13.34 -4.59 -12.48
N ASN A 80 12.92 -5.59 -13.25
CA ASN A 80 12.62 -5.40 -14.67
C ASN A 80 11.40 -4.47 -14.87
N SER A 81 10.41 -4.52 -13.98
CA SER A 81 9.25 -3.61 -14.04
C SER A 81 9.65 -2.17 -13.73
N LEU A 82 10.52 -1.94 -12.75
CA LEU A 82 11.07 -0.61 -12.47
C LEU A 82 11.87 -0.06 -13.65
N ARG A 83 12.75 -0.87 -14.25
CA ARG A 83 13.50 -0.47 -15.47
C ARG A 83 12.58 -0.15 -16.64
N ARG A 84 11.50 -0.91 -16.84
CA ARG A 84 10.50 -0.61 -17.88
C ARG A 84 9.76 0.69 -17.59
N ALA A 85 9.49 0.99 -16.32
CA ALA A 85 8.88 2.27 -15.91
C ALA A 85 9.78 3.45 -16.29
N GLU A 86 11.07 3.39 -15.93
CA GLU A 86 12.07 4.41 -16.31
C GLU A 86 12.22 4.53 -17.83
N ALA A 87 12.34 3.40 -18.54
CA ALA A 87 12.46 3.38 -20.01
C ALA A 87 11.23 3.93 -20.73
N ALA A 88 10.04 3.80 -20.13
CA ALA A 88 8.80 4.41 -20.61
C ALA A 88 8.72 5.92 -20.36
N GLY A 89 9.68 6.51 -19.64
CA GLY A 89 9.69 7.92 -19.26
C GLY A 89 8.73 8.24 -18.11
N ALA A 90 8.51 7.30 -17.18
CA ALA A 90 7.68 7.57 -16.02
C ALA A 90 8.23 8.75 -15.21
N THR A 91 7.39 9.75 -14.98
CA THR A 91 7.69 10.93 -14.16
C THR A 91 7.42 10.69 -12.68
N LEU A 92 6.69 9.62 -12.37
CA LEU A 92 6.34 9.19 -11.02
C LEU A 92 6.15 7.67 -11.01
N VAL A 93 6.69 6.99 -10.00
CA VAL A 93 6.46 5.56 -9.75
C VAL A 93 5.60 5.41 -8.50
N ILE A 94 4.59 4.57 -8.57
CA ILE A 94 3.80 4.14 -7.41
C ILE A 94 3.98 2.64 -7.21
N THR A 95 4.30 2.24 -5.98
CA THR A 95 4.41 0.84 -5.57
C THR A 95 3.37 0.50 -4.50
N TYR A 96 2.96 -0.76 -4.46
CA TYR A 96 2.01 -1.27 -3.47
C TYR A 96 2.68 -2.37 -2.66
N GLY A 97 2.64 -2.21 -1.32
CA GLY A 97 3.24 -3.13 -0.36
C GLY A 97 4.74 -2.93 -0.13
N SER A 98 5.22 -3.50 0.95
CA SER A 98 6.56 -3.26 1.50
C SER A 98 7.69 -3.79 0.60
N GLN A 99 7.48 -4.94 -0.07
CA GLN A 99 8.52 -5.57 -0.89
C GLN A 99 8.86 -4.74 -2.13
N ALA A 100 7.83 -4.36 -2.93
CA ALA A 100 8.03 -3.55 -4.13
C ALA A 100 8.59 -2.17 -3.77
N THR A 101 8.12 -1.57 -2.68
CA THR A 101 8.57 -0.26 -2.22
C THR A 101 10.03 -0.28 -1.78
N SER A 102 10.45 -1.27 -1.00
CA SER A 102 11.85 -1.40 -0.59
C SER A 102 12.77 -1.55 -1.78
N LEU A 103 12.41 -2.38 -2.75
CA LEU A 103 13.21 -2.58 -3.95
C LEU A 103 13.22 -1.34 -4.87
N ALA A 104 12.08 -0.65 -5.01
CA ALA A 104 12.01 0.60 -5.77
C ALA A 104 12.91 1.67 -5.16
N LYS A 105 12.91 1.79 -3.81
CA LYS A 105 13.79 2.71 -3.10
C LYS A 105 15.27 2.44 -3.34
N GLU A 106 15.65 1.18 -3.48
CA GLU A 106 17.03 0.78 -3.78
C GLU A 106 17.41 0.99 -5.26
N SER A 107 16.44 0.90 -6.17
CA SER A 107 16.67 0.81 -7.62
C SER A 107 16.49 2.13 -8.36
N LEU A 108 15.48 2.93 -7.98
CA LEU A 108 15.20 4.23 -8.60
C LEU A 108 16.22 5.28 -8.18
N LYS A 109 16.74 6.05 -9.13
CA LYS A 109 17.73 7.11 -8.87
C LYS A 109 17.09 8.48 -8.83
N ASP A 110 16.42 8.85 -9.91
CA ASP A 110 15.93 10.22 -10.14
C ASP A 110 14.39 10.28 -10.22
N THR A 111 13.72 9.12 -10.38
CA THR A 111 12.26 9.08 -10.46
C THR A 111 11.65 9.07 -9.07
N PRO A 112 10.80 10.05 -8.72
CA PRO A 112 10.12 10.10 -7.43
C PRO A 112 9.26 8.86 -7.19
N LEU A 113 9.26 8.38 -5.94
CA LEU A 113 8.54 7.18 -5.51
C LEU A 113 7.39 7.55 -4.58
N LEU A 114 6.18 7.14 -4.92
CA LEU A 114 5.08 7.07 -3.98
C LEU A 114 4.77 5.61 -3.63
N PHE A 115 4.23 5.39 -2.45
CA PHE A 115 3.87 4.05 -2.01
C PHE A 115 2.52 4.05 -1.29
N ALA A 116 1.84 2.90 -1.35
CA ALA A 116 0.63 2.63 -0.59
C ALA A 116 0.66 1.21 -0.02
N ASP A 117 -0.09 0.98 1.05
CA ASP A 117 -0.17 -0.30 1.75
C ASP A 117 1.22 -0.83 2.18
N VAL A 118 2.07 0.08 2.70
CA VAL A 118 3.39 -0.26 3.26
C VAL A 118 3.30 -0.32 4.77
N TYR A 119 3.71 -1.44 5.36
CA TYR A 119 3.52 -1.71 6.78
C TYR A 119 4.26 -0.71 7.69
N ASP A 120 5.55 -0.53 7.57
CA ASP A 120 6.35 0.40 8.37
C ASP A 120 7.47 1.02 7.54
N PRO A 121 7.21 2.09 6.80
CA PRO A 121 8.20 2.65 5.88
C PRO A 121 9.44 3.24 6.59
N VAL A 122 9.35 3.54 7.89
CA VAL A 122 10.50 4.01 8.68
C VAL A 122 11.41 2.83 9.03
N SER A 123 10.88 1.76 9.62
CA SER A 123 11.66 0.55 9.95
C SER A 123 12.23 -0.13 8.69
N LEU A 124 11.55 -0.01 7.55
CA LEU A 124 12.04 -0.50 6.26
C LEU A 124 13.19 0.36 5.68
N GLY A 125 13.45 1.52 6.23
CA GLY A 125 14.44 2.47 5.70
C GLY A 125 14.02 3.16 4.40
N VAL A 126 12.74 3.14 4.05
CA VAL A 126 12.19 3.83 2.88
C VAL A 126 12.17 5.34 3.11
N VAL A 127 11.77 5.75 4.31
CA VAL A 127 11.75 7.15 4.77
C VAL A 127 12.44 7.28 6.13
N LYS A 128 12.93 8.48 6.46
CA LYS A 128 13.58 8.74 7.76
C LYS A 128 12.55 8.84 8.89
N THR A 129 11.49 9.61 8.67
CA THR A 129 10.34 9.75 9.58
C THR A 129 9.08 9.93 8.75
N LEU A 130 7.91 9.71 9.36
CA LEU A 130 6.62 9.93 8.67
C LEU A 130 6.40 11.41 8.36
N ALA A 131 6.76 12.32 9.27
CA ALA A 131 6.57 13.76 9.09
C ALA A 131 7.54 14.37 8.08
N ALA A 132 8.78 13.88 8.02
CA ALA A 132 9.83 14.35 7.13
C ALA A 132 10.53 13.15 6.48
N PRO A 133 10.08 12.71 5.30
CA PRO A 133 10.59 11.50 4.65
C PRO A 133 12.10 11.53 4.41
N GLY A 134 12.67 12.71 4.10
CA GLY A 134 14.12 12.91 3.92
C GLY A 134 14.71 12.18 2.71
N SER A 135 13.86 11.83 1.73
CA SER A 135 14.21 11.17 0.47
C SER A 135 13.07 11.39 -0.53
N ASP A 136 13.33 11.17 -1.83
CA ASP A 136 12.31 11.27 -2.89
C ASP A 136 11.32 10.08 -2.87
N ALA A 137 10.89 9.70 -1.66
CA ALA A 137 9.87 8.70 -1.42
C ALA A 137 8.89 9.21 -0.36
N SER A 138 7.59 9.05 -0.60
CA SER A 138 6.50 9.31 0.34
C SER A 138 5.29 8.43 0.00
N GLY A 139 4.21 8.51 0.78
CA GLY A 139 3.01 7.73 0.46
C GLY A 139 2.09 7.53 1.65
N ALA A 140 1.45 6.34 1.69
CA ALA A 140 0.54 5.94 2.75
C ALA A 140 1.01 4.63 3.40
N THR A 141 1.06 4.60 4.74
CA THR A 141 1.37 3.40 5.52
C THR A 141 0.09 2.70 5.96
N SER A 142 0.10 1.37 5.91
CA SER A 142 -0.95 0.49 6.43
C SER A 142 -0.67 -0.01 7.86
N LYS A 143 0.37 0.51 8.51
CA LYS A 143 0.72 0.09 9.87
C LYS A 143 -0.44 0.36 10.83
N THR A 144 -0.85 -0.70 11.51
CA THR A 144 -1.81 -0.64 12.62
C THR A 144 -1.14 -1.16 13.90
N ASP A 145 -1.74 -0.91 15.05
CA ASP A 145 -1.20 -1.36 16.33
C ASP A 145 -1.41 -2.87 16.51
N LEU A 146 -0.36 -3.64 16.28
CA LEU A 146 -0.37 -5.09 16.45
C LEU A 146 -0.67 -5.51 17.91
N GLY A 147 -0.34 -4.68 18.89
CA GLY A 147 -0.68 -4.90 20.30
C GLY A 147 -2.18 -4.99 20.52
N LEU A 148 -2.96 -4.09 19.91
CA LEU A 148 -4.42 -4.12 19.96
C LEU A 148 -5.01 -5.39 19.34
N LEU A 149 -4.43 -5.89 18.25
CA LEU A 149 -4.87 -7.14 17.64
C LEU A 149 -4.60 -8.34 18.54
N VAL A 150 -3.42 -8.40 19.18
CA VAL A 150 -3.06 -9.47 20.10
C VAL A 150 -3.87 -9.39 21.40
N GLU A 151 -4.10 -8.20 21.93
CA GLU A 151 -5.00 -7.97 23.09
C GLU A 151 -6.39 -8.55 22.83
N ALA A 152 -6.97 -8.25 21.66
CA ALA A 152 -8.28 -8.78 21.28
C ALA A 152 -8.25 -10.32 21.08
N LEU A 153 -7.19 -10.88 20.51
CA LEU A 153 -7.02 -12.33 20.41
C LEU A 153 -7.03 -13.00 21.78
N VAL A 154 -6.22 -12.49 22.72
CA VAL A 154 -6.07 -13.06 24.07
C VAL A 154 -7.34 -12.88 24.90
N ALA A 155 -8.08 -11.79 24.69
CA ALA A 155 -9.39 -11.59 25.29
C ALA A 155 -10.43 -12.60 24.80
N ILE A 156 -10.39 -13.01 23.53
CA ILE A 156 -11.28 -14.07 23.00
C ILE A 156 -10.84 -15.44 23.54
N LYS A 157 -9.56 -15.73 23.48
CA LYS A 157 -8.98 -16.98 23.99
C LYS A 157 -7.51 -16.77 24.37
N PRO A 158 -7.14 -16.95 25.65
CA PRO A 158 -5.73 -17.03 26.05
C PRO A 158 -5.03 -18.15 25.28
N VAL A 159 -3.92 -17.83 24.63
CA VAL A 159 -3.13 -18.79 23.84
C VAL A 159 -1.73 -18.95 24.42
N LYS A 160 -1.19 -20.17 24.37
CA LYS A 160 0.17 -20.49 24.83
C LYS A 160 1.20 -20.52 23.70
N THR A 161 0.73 -20.78 22.48
CA THR A 161 1.58 -20.91 21.29
C THR A 161 0.94 -20.18 20.11
N VAL A 162 1.76 -19.37 19.43
CA VAL A 162 1.39 -18.65 18.21
C VAL A 162 2.34 -19.05 17.09
N GLY A 163 1.80 -19.61 16.03
CA GLY A 163 2.51 -19.81 14.77
C GLY A 163 2.61 -18.50 14.02
N VAL A 164 3.74 -18.22 13.37
CA VAL A 164 3.92 -17.06 12.49
C VAL A 164 4.44 -17.51 11.16
N LEU A 165 3.68 -17.28 10.11
CA LEU A 165 4.09 -17.57 8.75
C LEU A 165 4.60 -16.28 8.10
N TYR A 166 5.90 -16.24 7.75
CA TYR A 166 6.56 -15.08 7.21
C TYR A 166 7.42 -15.42 5.99
N THR A 167 7.93 -14.42 5.29
CA THR A 167 8.89 -14.61 4.19
C THR A 167 10.16 -13.79 4.48
N LYS A 168 11.30 -14.50 4.57
CA LYS A 168 12.61 -13.87 4.71
C LYS A 168 12.95 -13.04 3.46
N GLY A 169 13.39 -11.80 3.68
CA GLY A 169 13.67 -10.83 2.62
C GLY A 169 12.50 -9.92 2.28
N GLU A 170 11.28 -10.24 2.71
CA GLU A 170 10.15 -9.32 2.71
C GLU A 170 10.16 -8.55 4.05
N LYS A 171 10.79 -7.37 4.05
CA LYS A 171 11.09 -6.61 5.29
C LYS A 171 9.86 -6.34 6.16
N GLY A 172 8.70 -6.02 5.57
CA GLY A 172 7.47 -5.82 6.34
C GLY A 172 6.99 -7.08 7.05
N SER A 173 7.10 -8.24 6.38
CA SER A 173 6.79 -9.54 6.98
C SER A 173 7.75 -9.90 8.12
N GLU A 174 9.04 -9.61 7.96
CA GLU A 174 10.04 -9.79 9.03
C GLU A 174 9.81 -8.85 10.22
N GLN A 175 9.38 -7.61 9.94
CA GLN A 175 9.02 -6.63 10.98
C GLN A 175 7.81 -7.12 11.79
N GLN A 176 6.76 -7.61 11.14
CA GLN A 176 5.60 -8.17 11.83
C GLN A 176 5.98 -9.40 12.68
N LEU A 177 6.89 -10.27 12.20
CA LEU A 177 7.41 -11.37 13.01
C LEU A 177 8.13 -10.85 14.27
N ALA A 178 8.95 -9.81 14.13
CA ALA A 178 9.65 -9.23 15.28
C ALA A 178 8.64 -8.65 16.29
N GLU A 179 7.63 -7.95 15.83
CA GLU A 179 6.58 -7.38 16.69
C GLU A 179 5.75 -8.48 17.40
N ILE A 180 5.36 -9.57 16.71
CA ILE A 180 4.64 -10.69 17.36
C ILE A 180 5.52 -11.36 18.44
N LYS A 181 6.84 -11.46 18.23
CA LYS A 181 7.75 -11.98 19.26
C LYS A 181 7.77 -11.10 20.52
N GLU A 182 7.74 -9.78 20.36
CA GLU A 182 7.64 -8.85 21.49
C GLU A 182 6.28 -8.97 22.18
N GLN A 183 5.19 -9.10 21.41
CA GLN A 183 3.86 -9.35 22.00
C GLN A 183 3.84 -10.69 22.77
N GLY A 184 4.54 -11.71 22.28
CA GLY A 184 4.68 -12.99 22.99
C GLY A 184 5.31 -12.85 24.38
N LYS A 185 6.27 -11.94 24.55
CA LYS A 185 6.84 -11.62 25.87
C LYS A 185 5.83 -10.93 26.78
N THR A 186 5.04 -10.00 26.21
CA THR A 186 4.04 -9.21 26.96
C THR A 186 2.86 -10.08 27.42
N PHE A 187 2.33 -10.93 26.53
CA PHE A 187 1.13 -11.73 26.75
C PHE A 187 1.42 -13.19 27.16
N GLY A 188 2.67 -13.59 27.26
CA GLY A 188 3.07 -14.89 27.82
C GLY A 188 2.93 -16.08 26.85
N PHE A 189 2.92 -15.88 25.53
CA PHE A 189 2.88 -16.97 24.57
C PHE A 189 4.23 -17.20 23.87
N LYS A 190 4.48 -18.44 23.45
CA LYS A 190 5.65 -18.80 22.65
C LYS A 190 5.35 -18.62 21.16
N VAL A 191 6.34 -18.17 20.40
CA VAL A 191 6.25 -17.98 18.95
C VAL A 191 6.99 -19.10 18.21
N ALA A 192 6.28 -19.82 17.36
CA ALA A 192 6.84 -20.76 16.37
C ALA A 192 6.79 -20.10 14.99
N ALA A 193 7.93 -19.83 14.37
CA ALA A 193 7.98 -19.10 13.10
C ALA A 193 8.49 -20.01 11.97
N GLU A 194 7.81 -19.97 10.81
CA GLU A 194 8.20 -20.67 9.59
C GLU A 194 8.38 -19.70 8.42
N ASN A 195 9.49 -19.88 7.69
CA ASN A 195 9.82 -19.06 6.53
C ASN A 195 9.30 -19.67 5.24
N ALA A 196 8.27 -19.09 4.67
CA ALA A 196 7.69 -19.49 3.39
C ALA A 196 8.34 -18.73 2.23
N ARG A 197 9.19 -19.38 1.46
CA ARG A 197 9.94 -18.78 0.35
C ARG A 197 9.11 -18.59 -0.93
N ASN A 198 7.98 -19.25 -1.01
CA ASN A 198 7.07 -19.23 -2.17
C ASN A 198 5.65 -19.64 -1.74
N PRO A 199 4.61 -19.43 -2.58
CA PRO A 199 3.23 -19.75 -2.22
C PRO A 199 3.00 -21.22 -1.88
N LYS A 200 3.65 -22.15 -2.56
CA LYS A 200 3.49 -23.60 -2.28
C LYS A 200 4.02 -23.95 -0.89
N GLU A 201 5.17 -23.40 -0.51
CA GLU A 201 5.70 -23.55 0.85
C GLU A 201 4.79 -22.88 1.88
N ALA A 202 4.23 -21.69 1.58
CA ALA A 202 3.33 -20.99 2.48
C ALA A 202 2.12 -21.86 2.86
N GLN A 203 1.49 -22.53 1.88
CA GLN A 203 0.38 -23.46 2.12
C GLN A 203 0.81 -24.64 3.00
N ALA A 204 1.92 -25.30 2.67
CA ALA A 204 2.39 -26.47 3.39
C ALA A 204 2.78 -26.15 4.85
N LEU A 205 3.54 -25.04 5.05
CA LEU A 205 3.98 -24.60 6.37
C LEU A 205 2.83 -24.03 7.19
N GLY A 206 1.86 -23.35 6.57
CA GLY A 206 0.63 -22.90 7.23
C GLY A 206 -0.19 -24.08 7.76
N LYS A 207 -0.35 -25.14 6.98
CA LYS A 207 -1.00 -26.38 7.42
C LYS A 207 -0.24 -27.02 8.59
N LYS A 208 1.10 -27.08 8.53
CA LYS A 208 1.94 -27.62 9.61
C LYS A 208 1.76 -26.80 10.89
N LEU A 209 1.99 -25.48 10.83
CA LEU A 209 1.90 -24.60 12.00
C LEU A 209 0.51 -24.63 12.63
N SER A 210 -0.56 -24.68 11.82
CA SER A 210 -1.92 -24.77 12.35
C SER A 210 -2.22 -26.07 13.12
N GLY A 211 -1.47 -27.14 12.87
CA GLY A 211 -1.54 -28.39 13.66
C GLY A 211 -0.70 -28.39 14.92
N GLU A 212 0.26 -27.46 15.04
CA GLU A 212 1.25 -27.40 16.13
C GLU A 212 1.01 -26.22 17.09
N THR A 213 0.18 -25.25 16.72
CA THR A 213 -0.04 -24.02 17.49
C THR A 213 -1.54 -23.72 17.70
N GLU A 214 -1.86 -22.96 18.74
CA GLU A 214 -3.24 -22.60 19.11
C GLU A 214 -3.79 -21.44 18.28
N ALA A 215 -2.87 -20.56 17.80
CA ALA A 215 -3.21 -19.47 16.90
C ALA A 215 -2.11 -19.32 15.83
N LEU A 216 -2.49 -18.84 14.65
CA LEU A 216 -1.62 -18.63 13.49
C LEU A 216 -1.74 -17.18 13.02
N PHE A 217 -0.64 -16.45 13.08
CA PHE A 217 -0.53 -15.11 12.51
C PHE A 217 -0.04 -15.17 11.07
N LEU A 218 -0.81 -14.59 10.16
CA LEU A 218 -0.44 -14.44 8.76
C LEU A 218 0.13 -13.04 8.54
N THR A 219 1.43 -12.96 8.21
CA THR A 219 2.08 -11.69 7.91
C THR A 219 1.70 -11.17 6.52
N GLU A 220 1.98 -9.90 6.22
CA GLU A 220 1.72 -9.26 4.93
C GLU A 220 2.49 -9.86 3.74
N SER A 221 3.28 -10.91 3.96
CA SER A 221 4.02 -11.58 2.90
C SER A 221 3.15 -11.89 1.68
N ILE A 222 3.69 -11.64 0.49
CA ILE A 222 2.98 -11.91 -0.76
C ILE A 222 2.73 -13.41 -0.92
N SER A 223 3.73 -14.26 -0.61
CA SER A 223 3.58 -15.72 -0.65
C SER A 223 2.49 -16.22 0.28
N VAL A 224 2.38 -15.63 1.47
CA VAL A 224 1.33 -15.94 2.45
C VAL A 224 -0.03 -15.44 1.95
N SER A 225 -0.10 -14.21 1.46
CA SER A 225 -1.33 -13.59 0.95
C SER A 225 -1.95 -14.40 -0.21
N LEU A 226 -1.12 -14.90 -1.14
CA LEU A 226 -1.57 -15.71 -2.27
C LEU A 226 -2.15 -17.07 -1.86
N GLN A 227 -1.86 -17.56 -0.66
CA GLN A 227 -2.35 -18.83 -0.13
C GLN A 227 -3.23 -18.69 1.12
N ALA A 228 -3.59 -17.47 1.49
CA ALA A 228 -4.29 -17.18 2.74
C ALA A 228 -5.57 -18.00 2.90
N SER A 229 -6.41 -18.13 1.88
CA SER A 229 -7.64 -18.90 1.91
C SER A 229 -7.38 -20.40 2.17
N ALA A 230 -6.39 -21.00 1.51
CA ALA A 230 -6.04 -22.42 1.72
C ALA A 230 -5.42 -22.65 3.11
N ILE A 231 -4.65 -21.68 3.61
CA ILE A 231 -4.08 -21.72 4.96
C ILE A 231 -5.19 -21.62 6.01
N ILE A 232 -6.14 -20.69 5.84
CA ILE A 232 -7.29 -20.50 6.73
C ILE A 232 -8.13 -21.78 6.79
N THR A 233 -8.45 -22.39 5.64
CA THR A 233 -9.18 -23.67 5.57
C THR A 233 -8.46 -24.78 6.35
N SER A 234 -7.13 -24.86 6.22
CA SER A 234 -6.34 -25.86 6.96
C SER A 234 -6.34 -25.57 8.47
N ALA A 235 -6.27 -24.30 8.85
CA ALA A 235 -6.31 -23.90 10.25
C ALA A 235 -7.67 -24.18 10.90
N GLN A 236 -8.78 -23.94 10.19
CA GLN A 236 -10.13 -24.29 10.64
C GLN A 236 -10.27 -25.79 10.91
N ALA A 237 -9.76 -26.65 10.00
CA ALA A 237 -9.77 -28.10 10.18
C ALA A 237 -8.98 -28.52 11.44
N ASN A 238 -7.92 -27.81 11.79
CA ASN A 238 -7.08 -28.05 12.97
C ASN A 238 -7.58 -27.33 14.23
N LYS A 239 -8.70 -26.59 14.18
CA LYS A 239 -9.21 -25.75 15.26
C LYS A 239 -8.22 -24.68 15.74
N CYS A 240 -7.33 -24.23 14.85
CA CYS A 240 -6.34 -23.18 15.08
C CYS A 240 -6.94 -21.82 14.72
N ILE A 241 -6.79 -20.84 15.60
CA ILE A 241 -7.27 -19.47 15.37
C ILE A 241 -6.38 -18.79 14.34
N VAL A 242 -6.95 -18.21 13.29
CA VAL A 242 -6.20 -17.35 12.36
C VAL A 242 -6.47 -15.89 12.68
N PHE A 243 -5.41 -15.09 12.74
CA PHE A 243 -5.48 -13.65 12.91
C PHE A 243 -4.44 -12.94 12.04
N SER A 244 -4.73 -11.70 11.63
CA SER A 244 -3.87 -10.98 10.69
C SER A 244 -4.15 -9.47 10.66
N GLN A 245 -3.19 -8.71 10.08
CA GLN A 245 -3.40 -7.32 9.68
C GLN A 245 -3.65 -7.17 8.17
N ILE A 246 -3.65 -8.28 7.42
CA ILE A 246 -3.97 -8.28 5.99
C ILE A 246 -5.47 -8.03 5.83
N PRO A 247 -5.87 -6.96 5.08
CA PRO A 247 -7.28 -6.70 4.82
C PRO A 247 -7.99 -7.83 4.08
N GLY A 248 -9.25 -8.10 4.46
CA GLY A 248 -10.09 -9.09 3.80
C GLY A 248 -9.92 -10.54 4.28
N LEU A 249 -9.03 -10.83 5.23
CA LEU A 249 -8.87 -12.22 5.71
C LEU A 249 -9.98 -12.66 6.67
N VAL A 250 -10.61 -11.74 7.38
CA VAL A 250 -11.77 -12.06 8.24
C VAL A 250 -12.95 -12.52 7.39
N GLU A 251 -13.17 -11.93 6.24
CA GLU A 251 -14.17 -12.32 5.25
C GLU A 251 -13.87 -13.69 4.64
N GLN A 252 -12.60 -14.12 4.63
CA GLN A 252 -12.17 -15.43 4.18
C GLN A 252 -12.17 -16.49 5.29
N GLY A 253 -12.55 -16.14 6.53
CA GLY A 253 -12.68 -17.08 7.65
C GLY A 253 -11.60 -16.96 8.73
N ALA A 254 -10.71 -15.97 8.69
CA ALA A 254 -9.90 -15.64 9.87
C ALA A 254 -10.81 -15.17 11.01
N LEU A 255 -10.45 -15.48 12.26
CA LEU A 255 -11.26 -15.12 13.43
C LEU A 255 -11.25 -13.62 13.68
N ILE A 256 -10.09 -12.99 13.57
CA ILE A 256 -9.90 -11.58 13.93
C ILE A 256 -8.87 -10.91 13.02
N GLY A 257 -9.12 -9.66 12.67
CA GLY A 257 -8.22 -8.81 11.89
C GLY A 257 -8.24 -7.36 12.37
N LEU A 258 -7.11 -6.68 12.24
CA LEU A 258 -6.99 -5.23 12.46
C LEU A 258 -6.47 -4.59 11.17
N GLU A 259 -7.37 -3.95 10.44
CA GLU A 259 -7.14 -3.59 9.05
C GLU A 259 -7.17 -2.07 8.85
N ALA A 260 -6.20 -1.55 8.07
CA ALA A 260 -6.30 -0.22 7.49
C ALA A 260 -7.22 -0.26 6.26
N ASP A 261 -8.07 0.77 6.09
CA ASP A 261 -9.03 0.85 4.99
C ASP A 261 -8.31 1.06 3.65
N LEU A 262 -8.54 0.15 2.70
CA LEU A 262 -7.87 0.13 1.39
C LEU A 262 -8.28 1.31 0.49
N ASP A 263 -9.55 1.71 0.55
CA ASP A 263 -10.04 2.87 -0.20
C ASP A 263 -9.38 4.17 0.32
N GLU A 264 -9.22 4.30 1.65
CA GLU A 264 -8.48 5.41 2.24
C GLU A 264 -7.01 5.40 1.81
N GLN A 265 -6.33 4.24 1.80
CA GLN A 265 -4.95 4.12 1.32
C GLN A 265 -4.80 4.64 -0.12
N GLY A 266 -5.71 4.24 -1.01
CA GLY A 266 -5.74 4.74 -2.38
C GLY A 266 -5.95 6.25 -2.48
N LYS A 267 -6.86 6.80 -1.69
CA LYS A 267 -7.13 8.25 -1.62
C LYS A 267 -5.92 9.03 -1.11
N LEU A 268 -5.25 8.54 -0.08
CA LEU A 268 -4.10 9.19 0.50
C LEU A 268 -2.93 9.27 -0.48
N VAL A 269 -2.60 8.17 -1.17
CA VAL A 269 -1.52 8.18 -2.17
C VAL A 269 -1.90 9.01 -3.40
N ALA A 270 -3.17 9.03 -3.80
CA ALA A 270 -3.65 9.86 -4.90
C ALA A 270 -3.45 11.36 -4.64
N VAL A 271 -3.73 11.82 -3.41
CA VAL A 271 -3.48 13.23 -3.03
C VAL A 271 -2.00 13.59 -3.19
N HIS A 272 -1.08 12.68 -2.84
CA HIS A 272 0.35 12.89 -3.05
C HIS A 272 0.71 12.89 -4.53
N ALA A 273 0.14 11.98 -5.32
CA ALA A 273 0.36 11.92 -6.76
C ALA A 273 -0.12 13.21 -7.45
N LEU A 274 -1.31 13.73 -7.10
CA LEU A 274 -1.81 15.01 -7.60
C LEU A 274 -0.83 16.15 -7.29
N GLN A 275 -0.33 16.23 -6.06
CA GLN A 275 0.63 17.25 -5.65
C GLN A 275 1.96 17.14 -6.40
N ALA A 276 2.48 15.90 -6.58
CA ALA A 276 3.72 15.65 -7.30
C ALA A 276 3.58 16.00 -8.79
N MET A 277 2.47 15.63 -9.43
CA MET A 277 2.18 15.96 -10.84
C MET A 277 1.96 17.46 -11.05
N GLN A 278 1.61 18.21 -10.01
CA GLN A 278 1.55 19.69 -10.01
C GLN A 278 2.90 20.33 -9.68
N GLY A 279 3.98 19.57 -9.59
CA GLY A 279 5.35 20.06 -9.38
C GLY A 279 5.81 20.12 -7.92
N LYS A 280 5.03 19.63 -6.96
CA LYS A 280 5.49 19.55 -5.58
C LYS A 280 6.48 18.41 -5.41
N GLN A 281 7.60 18.68 -4.78
CA GLN A 281 8.66 17.70 -4.56
C GLN A 281 8.20 16.63 -3.54
N VAL A 282 8.39 15.34 -3.88
CA VAL A 282 7.88 14.21 -3.07
C VAL A 282 8.52 14.19 -1.67
N HIS A 283 9.78 14.56 -1.53
CA HIS A 283 10.46 14.61 -0.23
C HIS A 283 9.88 15.63 0.76
N LEU A 284 9.03 16.56 0.29
CA LEU A 284 8.32 17.53 1.13
C LEU A 284 6.93 17.02 1.56
N LEU A 285 6.49 15.89 1.03
CA LEU A 285 5.20 15.31 1.36
C LEU A 285 5.35 14.35 2.57
N PRO A 286 4.68 14.61 3.71
CA PRO A 286 4.72 13.69 4.83
C PRO A 286 4.05 12.37 4.47
N VAL A 287 4.55 11.25 4.98
CA VAL A 287 3.84 9.96 4.88
C VAL A 287 2.50 10.07 5.62
N ARG A 288 1.45 9.55 5.00
CA ARG A 288 0.09 9.55 5.56
C ARG A 288 -0.19 8.24 6.26
N GLU A 289 -0.80 8.34 7.43
CA GLU A 289 -1.33 7.20 8.15
C GLU A 289 -2.83 7.07 7.87
N ALA A 290 -3.32 5.84 7.68
CA ALA A 290 -4.75 5.59 7.61
C ALA A 290 -5.41 5.95 8.94
N LYS A 291 -6.51 6.66 8.90
CA LYS A 291 -7.33 6.99 10.08
C LYS A 291 -8.48 6.00 10.25
N LYS A 292 -8.92 5.40 9.16
CA LYS A 292 -9.94 4.38 9.16
C LYS A 292 -9.29 3.01 9.40
N ILE A 293 -9.19 2.66 10.67
CA ILE A 293 -8.71 1.35 11.12
C ILE A 293 -9.90 0.60 11.68
N SER A 294 -10.06 -0.66 11.25
CA SER A 294 -11.17 -1.51 11.67
C SER A 294 -10.65 -2.77 12.35
N LEU A 295 -10.99 -2.96 13.60
CA LEU A 295 -10.96 -4.27 14.23
C LEU A 295 -12.17 -5.05 13.71
N LYS A 296 -11.95 -6.24 13.15
CA LYS A 296 -13.01 -7.12 12.63
C LYS A 296 -12.96 -8.48 13.32
N THR A 297 -14.12 -9.09 13.53
CA THR A 297 -14.20 -10.48 14.01
C THR A 297 -15.25 -11.25 13.23
N SER A 298 -15.00 -12.54 12.98
CA SER A 298 -15.94 -13.44 12.30
C SER A 298 -16.77 -14.25 13.29
N LYS A 299 -18.09 -14.06 13.26
CA LYS A 299 -19.03 -14.91 14.02
C LYS A 299 -19.00 -16.35 13.55
N GLY A 300 -18.87 -16.56 12.22
CA GLY A 300 -18.78 -17.89 11.63
C GLY A 300 -17.53 -18.63 12.11
N ALA A 301 -16.35 -17.99 12.03
CA ALA A 301 -15.11 -18.59 12.51
C ALA A 301 -15.15 -18.84 14.04
N ALA A 302 -15.74 -17.94 14.82
CA ALA A 302 -15.91 -18.15 16.25
C ALA A 302 -16.79 -19.38 16.56
N ALA A 303 -17.91 -19.54 15.86
CA ALA A 303 -18.78 -20.70 16.01
C ALA A 303 -18.07 -22.03 15.63
N GLU A 304 -17.36 -22.07 14.51
CA GLU A 304 -16.58 -23.24 14.09
C GLU A 304 -15.48 -23.63 15.10
N LEU A 305 -14.89 -22.64 15.76
CA LEU A 305 -13.87 -22.82 16.79
C LEU A 305 -14.49 -23.07 18.17
N SER A 306 -15.83 -23.03 18.32
CA SER A 306 -16.55 -23.08 19.59
C SER A 306 -16.10 -22.01 20.58
N LEU A 307 -15.85 -20.78 20.08
CA LEU A 307 -15.44 -19.63 20.86
C LEU A 307 -16.58 -18.63 20.98
N THR A 308 -16.58 -17.91 22.10
CA THR A 308 -17.47 -16.76 22.31
C THR A 308 -16.66 -15.47 22.18
N ILE A 309 -17.13 -14.52 21.38
CA ILE A 309 -16.52 -13.20 21.29
C ILE A 309 -16.99 -12.38 22.50
N PRO A 310 -16.08 -11.96 23.40
CA PRO A 310 -16.45 -11.19 24.59
C PRO A 310 -17.07 -9.85 24.22
N ALA A 311 -17.97 -9.33 25.08
CA ALA A 311 -18.65 -8.06 24.84
C ALA A 311 -17.69 -6.88 24.66
N GLU A 312 -16.57 -6.89 25.37
CA GLU A 312 -15.51 -5.87 25.27
C GLU A 312 -14.83 -5.85 23.89
N VAL A 313 -14.64 -7.02 23.26
CA VAL A 313 -14.13 -7.12 21.90
C VAL A 313 -15.23 -6.77 20.89
N ALA A 314 -16.45 -7.33 21.08
CA ALA A 314 -17.59 -7.09 20.19
C ALA A 314 -17.99 -5.61 20.09
N SER A 315 -17.83 -4.84 21.18
CA SER A 315 -18.14 -3.40 21.19
C SER A 315 -17.16 -2.55 20.39
N LYS A 316 -15.93 -3.02 20.22
CA LYS A 316 -14.86 -2.34 19.47
C LYS A 316 -14.73 -2.88 18.03
N ALA A 317 -15.19 -4.10 17.78
CA ALA A 317 -15.01 -4.79 16.51
C ALA A 317 -16.25 -4.70 15.61
N LYS A 318 -16.00 -4.61 14.30
CA LYS A 318 -17.03 -4.89 13.31
C LYS A 318 -17.22 -6.40 13.22
N LEU A 319 -18.43 -6.85 13.57
CA LEU A 319 -18.81 -8.26 13.49
C LEU A 319 -19.18 -8.63 12.05
N MET A 320 -18.48 -9.59 11.49
CA MET A 320 -18.69 -10.14 10.15
C MET A 320 -19.52 -11.43 10.20
#